data_95c2b7c5ab2e22035c2e6ed1b63e0d44
#
_entry.id   95c2b7c5ab2e22035c2e6ed1b63e0d44
#
_cell.length_a   1.000
_cell.length_b   1.000
_cell.length_c   1.000
_cell.angle_alpha   90.00
_cell.angle_beta   90.00
_cell.angle_gamma   90.00
#
_symmetry.space_group_name_H-M   'P 1'
#
loop_
_entity.id
_entity.type
_entity.pdbx_description
1 polymer ?
#
loop_
_entity_poly.entity_id
_entity_poly.type
_entity_poly.pdbx_seq_one_letter_code
_entity_poly.pdbx_strand_id
1 'polypeptide(L)'
;MRRLLPCLLLLLTLVPVACGSDDGGESTAKTSKTTAKTTEEPSPSALRKALEDTSTKPVIPKPSGSPPRKLVKEDIVKGKGPAAKPGDTLTVNYVGVAFSTGKEFDASWDRGQPFAVPLGAGKVIKGWDRGLVGMRKGGRRILTIPPELAYGPEGYPPAIAPNETLIFVVDAVSIKPG
;
A
#
# COMPACT_ATOMS: atom_id res chain seq x y z
N MET A 1 -40.63 33.14 -14.89
CA MET A 1 -40.42 33.30 -16.34
C MET A 1 -39.79 31.98 -16.82
N ARG A 2 -40.57 31.17 -17.24
CA ARG A 2 -41.04 30.39 -18.40
C ARG A 2 -40.17 30.57 -19.65
N ARG A 3 -39.59 29.47 -20.14
CA ARG A 3 -39.38 29.05 -21.55
C ARG A 3 -38.64 27.68 -21.49
N LEU A 4 -39.31 26.52 -21.63
CA LEU A 4 -39.91 25.84 -22.77
C LEU A 4 -38.91 25.46 -23.90
N LEU A 5 -38.79 24.12 -24.05
CA LEU A 5 -38.26 23.22 -25.09
C LEU A 5 -38.40 23.70 -26.55
N PRO A 6 -37.72 23.04 -27.51
CA PRO A 6 -38.23 21.77 -28.12
C PRO A 6 -37.09 20.76 -28.45
N CYS A 7 -37.24 19.47 -28.29
CA CYS A 7 -37.75 18.38 -29.11
C CYS A 7 -37.48 18.44 -30.63
N LEU A 8 -36.65 17.49 -31.17
CA LEU A 8 -36.65 17.01 -32.55
C LEU A 8 -35.84 15.71 -32.60
N LEU A 9 -36.42 14.60 -32.59
CA LEU A 9 -37.04 13.67 -33.53
C LEU A 9 -36.12 13.13 -34.62
N LEU A 10 -35.84 11.82 -34.52
CA LEU A 10 -35.87 10.73 -35.50
C LEU A 10 -34.99 10.80 -36.74
N LEU A 11 -34.14 9.79 -36.93
CA LEU A 11 -34.11 9.05 -38.21
C LEU A 11 -33.53 7.65 -38.02
N LEU A 12 -34.45 6.69 -38.23
CA LEU A 12 -34.28 5.25 -38.35
C LEU A 12 -33.87 4.95 -39.79
N THR A 13 -32.72 4.30 -40.03
CA THR A 13 -32.43 3.68 -41.32
C THR A 13 -32.08 2.19 -41.14
N LEU A 14 -33.04 1.40 -41.58
CA LEU A 14 -32.97 -0.03 -41.78
C LEU A 14 -32.46 -0.27 -43.20
N VAL A 15 -31.45 -1.12 -43.44
CA VAL A 15 -31.15 -1.72 -44.76
C VAL A 15 -30.48 -3.10 -44.58
N PRO A 16 -30.57 -4.02 -45.56
CA PRO A 16 -31.01 -5.40 -45.34
C PRO A 16 -29.87 -6.45 -45.47
N VAL A 17 -30.30 -7.67 -45.12
CA VAL A 17 -29.68 -8.99 -45.34
C VAL A 17 -29.39 -9.24 -46.82
N ALA A 18 -28.15 -9.74 -47.08
CA ALA A 18 -27.87 -10.52 -48.29
C ALA A 18 -27.05 -11.75 -47.90
N CYS A 19 -27.64 -12.91 -48.06
CA CYS A 19 -26.98 -14.21 -48.14
C CYS A 19 -26.15 -14.32 -49.40
N GLY A 20 -24.98 -14.95 -49.26
CA GLY A 20 -24.18 -15.42 -50.36
C GLY A 20 -23.24 -16.51 -49.87
N SER A 21 -23.52 -17.73 -50.29
CA SER A 21 -22.75 -18.95 -50.05
C SER A 21 -21.51 -19.03 -50.94
N ASP A 22 -20.63 -19.90 -50.50
CA ASP A 22 -19.66 -20.73 -51.21
C ASP A 22 -18.19 -20.25 -51.28
N ASP A 23 -17.44 -21.11 -50.81
CA ASP A 23 -16.38 -22.00 -51.26
C ASP A 23 -14.93 -21.72 -50.79
N GLY A 24 -14.37 -22.77 -50.20
CA GLY A 24 -13.06 -23.36 -50.29
C GLY A 24 -11.81 -22.48 -50.15
N GLY A 25 -11.05 -22.65 -49.08
CA GLY A 25 -9.69 -22.11 -48.97
C GLY A 25 -9.03 -22.42 -47.63
N GLU A 26 -8.47 -23.62 -47.53
CA GLU A 26 -7.56 -24.03 -46.46
C GLU A 26 -6.37 -23.08 -46.38
N SER A 27 -6.21 -22.37 -45.26
CA SER A 27 -4.94 -21.70 -44.94
C SER A 27 -4.76 -21.62 -43.42
N THR A 28 -3.80 -22.37 -42.99
CA THR A 28 -3.16 -22.46 -41.69
C THR A 28 -3.34 -21.23 -40.80
N ALA A 29 -4.25 -21.34 -39.82
CA ALA A 29 -4.38 -20.41 -38.72
C ALA A 29 -3.20 -20.58 -37.76
N LYS A 30 -2.27 -19.63 -37.83
CA LYS A 30 -1.22 -19.43 -36.85
C LYS A 30 -1.88 -18.95 -35.55
N THR A 31 -2.13 -19.90 -34.65
CA THR A 31 -2.64 -19.63 -33.30
C THR A 31 -1.64 -18.74 -32.56
N SER A 32 -1.91 -17.46 -32.53
CA SER A 32 -1.25 -16.54 -31.61
C SER A 32 -1.74 -16.86 -30.20
N LYS A 33 -0.95 -17.64 -29.49
CA LYS A 33 -1.12 -17.92 -28.07
C LYS A 33 -0.86 -16.65 -27.29
N THR A 34 -1.89 -15.82 -27.11
CA THR A 34 -1.85 -14.72 -26.13
C THR A 34 -1.77 -15.37 -24.77
N THR A 35 -0.56 -15.44 -24.24
CA THR A 35 -0.30 -15.81 -22.86
C THR A 35 -0.85 -14.67 -21.99
N ALA A 36 -2.08 -14.82 -21.56
CA ALA A 36 -2.61 -14.02 -20.46
C ALA A 36 -1.72 -14.33 -19.25
N LYS A 37 -0.87 -13.38 -18.88
CA LYS A 37 -0.10 -13.41 -17.64
C LYS A 37 -1.10 -13.33 -16.50
N THR A 38 -1.58 -14.49 -16.05
CA THR A 38 -2.30 -14.61 -14.77
C THR A 38 -1.34 -14.11 -13.69
N THR A 39 -1.61 -12.92 -13.19
CA THR A 39 -0.93 -12.40 -11.99
C THR A 39 -1.49 -13.21 -10.82
N GLU A 40 -0.90 -14.37 -10.55
CA GLU A 40 -1.15 -15.08 -9.30
C GLU A 40 -0.76 -14.14 -8.15
N GLU A 41 -1.71 -13.82 -7.30
CA GLU A 41 -1.39 -13.18 -6.02
C GLU A 41 -0.37 -14.05 -5.28
N PRO A 42 0.76 -13.46 -4.84
CA PRO A 42 1.80 -14.25 -4.18
C PRO A 42 1.22 -14.91 -2.92
N SER A 43 1.56 -16.17 -2.71
CA SER A 43 1.14 -16.88 -1.51
C SER A 43 1.58 -16.14 -0.24
N PRO A 44 0.86 -16.27 0.89
CA PRO A 44 1.24 -15.61 2.15
C PRO A 44 2.69 -15.89 2.58
N SER A 45 3.22 -17.08 2.29
CA SER A 45 4.61 -17.44 2.56
C SER A 45 5.61 -16.72 1.65
N ALA A 46 5.30 -16.59 0.36
CA ALA A 46 6.14 -15.85 -0.60
C ALA A 46 6.17 -14.36 -0.25
N LEU A 47 5.02 -13.80 0.15
CA LEU A 47 4.92 -12.43 0.58
C LEU A 47 5.73 -12.15 1.86
N ARG A 48 5.64 -13.06 2.85
CA ARG A 48 6.44 -12.95 4.07
C ARG A 48 7.94 -13.00 3.77
N LYS A 49 8.36 -13.94 2.91
CA LYS A 49 9.75 -14.04 2.47
C LYS A 49 10.24 -12.78 1.74
N ALA A 50 9.41 -12.17 0.90
CA ALA A 50 9.72 -10.89 0.26
C ALA A 50 9.89 -9.75 1.27
N LEU A 51 9.14 -9.78 2.38
CA LEU A 51 9.28 -8.81 3.47
C LEU A 51 10.55 -9.02 4.32
N GLU A 52 11.22 -10.16 4.24
CA GLU A 52 12.48 -10.41 4.97
C GLU A 52 13.69 -9.71 4.32
N ASP A 53 13.60 -9.35 3.04
CA ASP A 53 14.65 -8.59 2.35
C ASP A 53 14.55 -7.10 2.71
N THR A 54 15.38 -6.66 3.66
CA THR A 54 15.44 -5.26 4.12
C THR A 54 16.22 -4.33 3.19
N SER A 55 16.77 -4.85 2.09
CA SER A 55 17.53 -4.05 1.10
C SER A 55 16.64 -3.42 0.04
N THR A 56 15.40 -3.88 -0.08
CA THR A 56 14.44 -3.43 -1.09
C THR A 56 13.21 -2.80 -0.46
N LYS A 57 12.57 -1.88 -1.22
CA LYS A 57 11.29 -1.27 -0.81
C LYS A 57 10.25 -2.38 -0.63
N PRO A 58 9.66 -2.51 0.57
CA PRO A 58 8.64 -3.53 0.81
C PRO A 58 7.34 -3.22 0.07
N VAL A 59 6.71 -4.26 -0.48
CA VAL A 59 5.35 -4.18 -1.02
C VAL A 59 4.39 -4.65 0.08
N ILE A 60 3.45 -3.79 0.45
CA ILE A 60 2.44 -4.09 1.46
C ILE A 60 1.15 -4.43 0.72
N PRO A 61 0.67 -5.69 0.78
CA PRO A 61 -0.61 -6.04 0.16
C PRO A 61 -1.76 -5.34 0.87
N LYS A 62 -2.87 -5.18 0.16
CA LYS A 62 -4.10 -4.70 0.80
C LYS A 62 -4.48 -5.65 1.94
N PRO A 63 -4.62 -5.15 3.17
CA PRO A 63 -5.01 -5.98 4.29
C PRO A 63 -6.45 -6.47 4.15
N SER A 64 -6.73 -7.63 4.74
CA SER A 64 -8.07 -8.22 4.81
C SER A 64 -8.62 -8.18 6.23
N GLY A 65 -9.93 -8.24 6.35
CA GLY A 65 -10.61 -8.26 7.65
C GLY A 65 -10.81 -6.87 8.27
N SER A 66 -11.13 -6.85 9.56
CA SER A 66 -11.37 -5.61 10.31
C SER A 66 -10.08 -5.03 10.88
N PRO A 67 -9.90 -3.70 10.86
CA PRO A 67 -8.73 -3.07 11.44
C PRO A 67 -8.68 -3.29 12.95
N PRO A 68 -7.48 -3.50 13.53
CA PRO A 68 -7.33 -3.66 14.97
C PRO A 68 -7.59 -2.34 15.71
N ARG A 69 -8.19 -2.44 16.89
CA ARG A 69 -8.44 -1.27 17.77
C ARG A 69 -7.25 -0.88 18.64
N LYS A 70 -6.17 -1.63 18.59
CA LYS A 70 -4.94 -1.40 19.36
C LYS A 70 -3.74 -1.43 18.42
N LEU A 71 -2.66 -0.78 18.85
CA LEU A 71 -1.37 -0.86 18.14
C LEU A 71 -0.90 -2.32 18.07
N VAL A 72 -0.71 -2.81 16.86
CA VAL A 72 -0.10 -4.12 16.60
C VAL A 72 1.31 -3.90 16.09
N LYS A 73 2.24 -4.69 16.62
CA LYS A 73 3.67 -4.69 16.25
C LYS A 73 4.08 -6.10 15.90
N GLU A 74 4.65 -6.29 14.70
CA GLU A 74 5.17 -7.57 14.26
C GLU A 74 6.59 -7.40 13.72
N ASP A 75 7.55 -8.08 14.35
CA ASP A 75 8.93 -8.11 13.86
C ASP A 75 9.08 -9.18 12.77
N ILE A 76 9.27 -8.74 11.54
CA ILE A 76 9.60 -9.61 10.40
C ILE A 76 11.07 -10.00 10.48
N VAL A 77 11.94 -9.00 10.71
CA VAL A 77 13.36 -9.18 10.97
C VAL A 77 13.71 -8.50 12.28
N LYS A 78 14.28 -9.22 13.23
CA LYS A 78 14.56 -8.68 14.58
C LYS A 78 15.71 -7.67 14.63
N GLY A 79 16.63 -7.71 13.68
CA GLY A 79 17.85 -6.90 13.71
C GLY A 79 18.86 -7.35 14.78
N LYS A 80 19.93 -6.56 14.95
CA LYS A 80 21.05 -6.85 15.85
C LYS A 80 21.43 -5.64 16.70
N GLY A 81 22.17 -5.88 17.79
CA GLY A 81 22.66 -4.84 18.68
C GLY A 81 21.64 -4.35 19.71
N PRO A 82 21.89 -3.19 20.34
CA PRO A 82 21.01 -2.62 21.36
C PRO A 82 19.62 -2.31 20.81
N ALA A 83 18.60 -2.47 21.65
CA ALA A 83 17.24 -2.10 21.31
C ALA A 83 17.04 -0.59 21.49
N ALA A 84 16.32 0.03 20.54
CA ALA A 84 15.96 1.43 20.61
C ALA A 84 15.07 1.71 21.84
N LYS A 85 15.33 2.80 22.54
CA LYS A 85 14.60 3.26 23.74
C LYS A 85 14.16 4.72 23.56
N PRO A 86 13.22 5.20 24.35
CA PRO A 86 12.88 6.64 24.38
C PRO A 86 14.13 7.49 24.64
N GLY A 87 14.27 8.60 23.90
CA GLY A 87 15.45 9.46 23.89
C GLY A 87 16.41 9.15 22.74
N ASP A 88 16.44 7.93 22.22
CA ASP A 88 17.28 7.59 21.07
C ASP A 88 16.74 8.22 19.77
N THR A 89 17.62 8.45 18.81
CA THR A 89 17.24 8.81 17.44
C THR A 89 17.37 7.60 16.54
N LEU A 90 16.26 7.14 16.02
CA LEU A 90 16.17 6.02 15.10
C LEU A 90 16.13 6.54 13.66
N THR A 91 17.09 6.14 12.82
CA THR A 91 17.04 6.43 11.38
C THR A 91 16.38 5.25 10.67
N VAL A 92 15.33 5.51 9.91
CA VAL A 92 14.49 4.46 9.31
C VAL A 92 14.24 4.67 7.82
N ASN A 93 14.10 3.57 7.08
CA ASN A 93 13.31 3.55 5.86
C ASN A 93 11.90 3.06 6.19
N TYR A 94 10.91 3.50 5.43
CA TYR A 94 9.53 3.08 5.66
C TYR A 94 8.66 3.18 4.42
N VAL A 95 7.59 2.43 4.46
CA VAL A 95 6.42 2.53 3.56
C VAL A 95 5.18 2.57 4.42
N GLY A 96 4.27 3.51 4.14
CA GLY A 96 2.99 3.66 4.80
C GLY A 96 1.83 3.47 3.83
N VAL A 97 0.86 2.61 4.19
CA VAL A 97 -0.36 2.38 3.42
C VAL A 97 -1.61 2.57 4.29
N ALA A 98 -2.69 3.02 3.67
CA ALA A 98 -4.01 3.08 4.28
C ALA A 98 -4.61 1.67 4.37
N PHE A 99 -5.09 1.27 5.54
CA PHE A 99 -5.68 -0.06 5.76
C PHE A 99 -6.91 -0.30 4.88
N SER A 100 -7.78 0.69 4.75
CA SER A 100 -9.04 0.56 4.03
C SER A 100 -8.86 0.28 2.54
N THR A 101 -7.83 0.86 1.93
CA THR A 101 -7.59 0.79 0.48
C THR A 101 -6.37 -0.03 0.09
N GLY A 102 -5.41 -0.21 0.99
CA GLY A 102 -4.07 -0.73 0.68
C GLY A 102 -3.19 0.27 -0.11
N LYS A 103 -3.68 1.49 -0.33
CA LYS A 103 -2.97 2.50 -1.10
C LYS A 103 -1.82 3.10 -0.29
N GLU A 104 -0.64 3.15 -0.89
CA GLU A 104 0.50 3.86 -0.33
C GLU A 104 0.22 5.37 -0.30
N PHE A 105 0.52 6.01 0.83
CA PHE A 105 0.39 7.44 0.99
C PHE A 105 1.73 8.14 1.24
N ASP A 106 2.75 7.40 1.72
CA ASP A 106 4.08 7.94 1.95
C ASP A 106 5.14 6.83 2.02
N ALA A 107 6.34 7.10 1.46
CA ALA A 107 7.49 6.21 1.56
C ALA A 107 8.80 7.00 1.56
N SER A 108 9.71 6.71 2.48
CA SER A 108 11.07 7.28 2.48
C SER A 108 11.90 6.75 1.30
N TRP A 109 11.61 5.56 0.85
CA TRP A 109 12.26 4.92 -0.29
C TRP A 109 12.16 5.74 -1.57
N ASP A 110 11.00 6.38 -1.82
CA ASP A 110 10.77 7.18 -3.03
C ASP A 110 11.56 8.50 -3.01
N ARG A 111 11.92 8.96 -1.81
CA ARG A 111 12.77 10.14 -1.62
C ARG A 111 14.26 9.81 -1.65
N GLY A 112 14.63 8.52 -1.66
CA GLY A 112 16.01 8.08 -1.59
C GLY A 112 16.74 8.47 -0.29
N GLN A 113 16.00 8.87 0.75
CA GLN A 113 16.54 9.37 2.01
C GLN A 113 15.83 8.73 3.20
N PRO A 114 16.59 8.07 4.12
CA PRO A 114 16.04 7.62 5.38
C PRO A 114 15.54 8.79 6.25
N PHE A 115 14.57 8.52 7.09
CA PHE A 115 13.96 9.50 7.99
C PHE A 115 14.44 9.33 9.43
N ALA A 116 14.81 10.43 10.07
CA ALA A 116 15.29 10.42 11.47
C ALA A 116 14.10 10.63 12.43
N VAL A 117 13.92 9.70 13.36
CA VAL A 117 12.83 9.68 14.35
C VAL A 117 13.43 9.81 15.75
N PRO A 118 13.32 10.97 16.41
CA PRO A 118 13.63 11.09 17.84
C PRO A 118 12.51 10.43 18.65
N LEU A 119 12.78 9.25 19.21
CA LEU A 119 11.80 8.41 19.90
C LEU A 119 11.33 9.04 21.21
N GLY A 120 10.02 9.07 21.42
CA GLY A 120 9.43 9.60 22.66
C GLY A 120 9.38 11.12 22.73
N ALA A 121 9.82 11.83 21.70
CA ALA A 121 9.83 13.29 21.65
C ALA A 121 8.49 13.91 21.17
N GLY A 122 7.53 13.09 20.80
CA GLY A 122 6.24 13.55 20.26
C GLY A 122 6.35 14.26 18.91
N LYS A 123 7.43 14.02 18.17
CA LYS A 123 7.68 14.61 16.83
C LYS A 123 7.05 13.79 15.70
N VAL A 124 6.57 12.61 16.01
CA VAL A 124 5.89 11.69 15.10
C VAL A 124 4.56 11.24 15.73
N ILE A 125 3.73 10.54 14.96
CA ILE A 125 2.46 9.99 15.48
C ILE A 125 2.74 9.06 16.67
N LYS A 126 1.80 9.03 17.63
CA LYS A 126 1.93 8.24 18.88
C LYS A 126 2.18 6.75 18.62
N GLY A 127 1.63 6.23 17.51
CA GLY A 127 1.86 4.86 17.06
C GLY A 127 3.33 4.56 16.76
N TRP A 128 4.08 5.51 16.21
CA TRP A 128 5.51 5.39 15.97
C TRP A 128 6.31 5.51 17.28
N ASP A 129 6.05 6.53 18.09
CA ASP A 129 6.74 6.71 19.37
C ASP A 129 6.65 5.46 20.28
N ARG A 130 5.51 4.75 20.21
CA ARG A 130 5.29 3.50 20.99
C ARG A 130 5.70 2.25 20.22
N GLY A 131 5.52 2.27 18.90
CA GLY A 131 5.69 1.11 18.02
C GLY A 131 7.15 0.79 17.72
N LEU A 132 8.01 1.81 17.60
CA LEU A 132 9.40 1.66 17.21
C LEU A 132 10.32 1.35 18.39
N VAL A 133 9.89 1.60 19.63
CA VAL A 133 10.64 1.19 20.83
C VAL A 133 10.88 -0.31 20.80
N GLY A 134 12.13 -0.70 21.10
CA GLY A 134 12.58 -2.09 21.07
C GLY A 134 13.08 -2.59 19.71
N MET A 135 12.98 -1.80 18.64
CA MET A 135 13.63 -2.15 17.37
C MET A 135 15.15 -2.16 17.51
N ARG A 136 15.79 -2.98 16.67
CA ARG A 136 17.25 -3.08 16.61
C ARG A 136 17.73 -2.76 15.19
N LYS A 137 18.96 -2.29 15.05
CA LYS A 137 19.56 -2.00 13.74
C LYS A 137 19.46 -3.19 12.79
N GLY A 138 19.05 -2.93 11.53
CA GLY A 138 18.83 -3.95 10.51
C GLY A 138 17.52 -4.75 10.68
N GLY A 139 16.68 -4.37 11.65
CA GLY A 139 15.37 -4.97 11.85
C GLY A 139 14.31 -4.36 10.94
N ARG A 140 13.31 -5.18 10.56
CA ARG A 140 12.08 -4.76 9.88
C ARG A 140 10.88 -5.08 10.74
N ARG A 141 10.02 -4.10 10.94
CA ARG A 141 8.80 -4.21 11.76
C ARG A 141 7.60 -3.71 10.98
N ILE A 142 6.50 -4.45 11.09
CA ILE A 142 5.18 -3.98 10.67
C ILE A 142 4.48 -3.36 11.89
N LEU A 143 3.91 -2.17 11.68
CA LEU A 143 3.06 -1.49 12.65
C LEU A 143 1.67 -1.33 12.04
N THR A 144 0.63 -1.84 12.70
CA THR A 144 -0.76 -1.48 12.40
C THR A 144 -1.24 -0.53 13.48
N ILE A 145 -1.53 0.69 13.08
CA ILE A 145 -1.76 1.83 13.99
C ILE A 145 -3.21 2.29 13.84
N PRO A 146 -4.04 2.16 14.88
CA PRO A 146 -5.39 2.67 14.86
C PRO A 146 -5.43 4.20 14.82
N PRO A 147 -6.55 4.81 14.39
CA PRO A 147 -6.65 6.26 14.19
C PRO A 147 -6.23 7.10 15.38
N GLU A 148 -6.58 6.68 16.61
CA GLU A 148 -6.31 7.42 17.87
C GLU A 148 -4.80 7.58 18.16
N LEU A 149 -3.98 6.73 17.56
CA LEU A 149 -2.53 6.76 17.66
C LEU A 149 -1.86 7.27 16.38
N ALA A 150 -2.66 7.67 15.39
CA ALA A 150 -2.24 8.23 14.10
C ALA A 150 -2.81 9.66 13.93
N TYR A 151 -3.69 9.87 12.96
CA TYR A 151 -4.24 11.18 12.61
C TYR A 151 -5.69 11.39 13.08
N GLY A 152 -6.26 10.42 13.81
CA GLY A 152 -7.56 10.55 14.45
C GLY A 152 -8.75 10.75 13.50
N PRO A 153 -9.83 11.41 14.00
CA PRO A 153 -11.04 11.62 13.22
C PRO A 153 -10.86 12.63 12.07
N GLU A 154 -9.86 13.47 12.13
CA GLU A 154 -9.56 14.48 11.09
C GLU A 154 -8.85 13.84 9.88
N GLY A 155 -8.01 12.81 10.10
CA GLY A 155 -7.10 12.28 9.08
C GLY A 155 -6.02 13.31 8.69
N TYR A 156 -5.51 13.17 7.47
CA TYR A 156 -4.58 14.12 6.84
C TYR A 156 -4.88 14.23 5.34
N PRO A 157 -5.99 14.92 4.96
CA PRO A 157 -6.39 15.03 3.56
C PRO A 157 -5.35 15.76 2.70
N PRO A 158 -5.22 15.42 1.41
CA PRO A 158 -5.94 14.36 0.70
C PRO A 158 -5.33 12.96 0.86
N ALA A 159 -4.20 12.83 1.58
CA ALA A 159 -3.41 11.60 1.64
C ALA A 159 -4.01 10.53 2.55
N ILE A 160 -4.58 10.94 3.70
CA ILE A 160 -5.11 10.03 4.72
C ILE A 160 -6.54 10.42 5.06
N ALA A 161 -7.47 9.48 4.92
CA ALA A 161 -8.88 9.69 5.22
C ALA A 161 -9.14 9.88 6.73
N PRO A 162 -10.26 10.49 7.13
CA PRO A 162 -10.72 10.51 8.51
C PRO A 162 -10.88 9.09 9.09
N ASN A 163 -10.48 8.91 10.35
CA ASN A 163 -10.55 7.62 11.05
C ASN A 163 -9.81 6.47 10.34
N GLU A 164 -8.75 6.75 9.58
CA GLU A 164 -7.98 5.74 8.87
C GLU A 164 -7.01 5.00 9.78
N THR A 165 -7.03 3.68 9.72
CA THR A 165 -5.99 2.83 10.30
C THR A 165 -4.82 2.75 9.34
N LEU A 166 -3.61 2.90 9.85
CA LEU A 166 -2.41 2.92 9.02
C LEU A 166 -1.57 1.68 9.22
N ILE A 167 -0.99 1.19 8.14
CA ILE A 167 0.04 0.16 8.20
C ILE A 167 1.36 0.75 7.74
N PHE A 168 2.39 0.53 8.54
CA PHE A 168 3.75 0.88 8.18
C PHE A 168 4.63 -0.37 8.20
N VAL A 169 5.48 -0.51 7.20
CA VAL A 169 6.66 -1.36 7.27
C VAL A 169 7.85 -0.45 7.47
N VAL A 170 8.58 -0.67 8.55
CA VAL A 170 9.69 0.20 8.99
C VAL A 170 10.96 -0.60 9.12
N ASP A 171 12.03 -0.12 8.50
CA ASP A 171 13.39 -0.68 8.53
C ASP A 171 14.30 0.20 9.39
N ALA A 172 14.87 -0.34 10.44
CA ALA A 172 15.82 0.37 11.28
C ALA A 172 17.22 0.40 10.66
N VAL A 173 17.59 1.51 10.03
CA VAL A 173 18.89 1.68 9.37
C VAL A 173 20.01 1.90 10.41
N SER A 174 19.76 2.79 11.38
CA SER A 174 20.69 3.05 12.47
C SER A 174 19.98 3.55 13.73
N ILE A 175 20.63 3.40 14.87
CA ILE A 175 20.18 3.90 16.17
C ILE A 175 21.31 4.71 16.78
N LYS A 176 21.03 5.98 17.09
CA LYS A 176 21.94 6.87 17.79
C LYS A 176 21.37 7.07 19.20
N PRO A 177 22.11 6.68 20.27
CA PRO A 177 21.70 6.98 21.64
C PRO A 177 21.50 8.47 21.88
N GLY A 178 20.48 8.82 22.68
CA GLY A 178 20.21 10.18 23.12
C GLY A 178 21.00 10.56 24.36
#